data_63ef1003d0c4ba99a391eb58a3a5bc52
#
_entry.id   63ef1003d0c4ba99a391eb58a3a5bc52
#
_cell.length_a   1.000
_cell.length_b   1.000
_cell.length_c   1.000
_cell.angle_alpha   90.00
_cell.angle_beta   90.00
_cell.angle_gamma   90.00
#
_symmetry.space_group_name_H-M   'P 1'
#
loop_
_entity.id
_entity.type
_entity.pdbx_description
1 polymer ?
#
loop_
_entity_poly.entity_id
_entity_poly.type
_entity_poly.pdbx_seq_one_letter_code
_entity_poly.pdbx_strand_id
1 'polypeptide(L)'
;MKAVIQRVKNASVAVNGETVGKCGEGLMVLFGAETNDTPEDAALLAKKTAALRIFCDENGKMNRSVCDINGEMLVISQFTLCADVKKGNRPSFTGAMEPTAANKLYMLYCEELRKNGIKSVETGIFGADMQVSLINDGPVTILFDTDIWRKNGNQSNTLRTD
;
A
#
# COMPACT_ATOMS: atom_id res chain seq x y z
N MET A 1 3.98 -8.76 -0.21
CA MET A 1 2.93 -7.71 -0.02
C MET A 1 3.24 -6.55 -0.91
N LYS A 2 2.25 -6.00 -1.60
CA LYS A 2 2.45 -4.91 -2.56
C LYS A 2 1.60 -3.71 -2.19
N ALA A 3 2.15 -2.52 -2.40
CA ALA A 3 1.41 -1.28 -2.25
C ALA A 3 1.73 -0.31 -3.40
N VAL A 4 0.70 0.37 -3.87
CA VAL A 4 0.83 1.54 -4.75
C VAL A 4 0.44 2.75 -3.93
N ILE A 5 1.39 3.66 -3.72
CA ILE A 5 1.24 4.83 -2.87
C ILE A 5 1.22 6.06 -3.77
N GLN A 6 0.14 6.83 -3.71
CA GLN A 6 -0.02 8.05 -4.48
C GLN A 6 -0.15 9.25 -3.55
N ARG A 7 0.64 10.28 -3.79
CA ARG A 7 0.49 11.58 -3.13
C ARG A 7 -0.73 12.27 -3.70
N VAL A 8 -1.67 12.68 -2.85
CA VAL A 8 -2.95 13.24 -3.29
C VAL A 8 -3.27 14.57 -2.64
N LYS A 9 -4.02 15.41 -3.37
CA LYS A 9 -4.69 16.59 -2.78
C LYS A 9 -5.96 16.17 -2.05
N ASN A 10 -6.66 15.20 -2.58
CA ASN A 10 -7.79 14.51 -1.96
C ASN A 10 -8.01 13.18 -2.66
N ALA A 11 -8.68 12.28 -1.98
CA ALA A 11 -9.19 11.04 -2.54
C ALA A 11 -10.49 10.63 -1.85
N SER A 12 -11.30 9.84 -2.55
CA SER A 12 -12.53 9.27 -1.99
C SER A 12 -12.82 7.91 -2.62
N VAL A 13 -13.58 7.10 -1.91
CA VAL A 13 -14.07 5.82 -2.40
C VAL A 13 -15.57 5.71 -2.16
N ALA A 14 -16.29 5.28 -3.19
CA ALA A 14 -17.72 5.05 -3.13
C ALA A 14 -18.05 3.58 -3.40
N VAL A 15 -19.09 3.09 -2.74
CA VAL A 15 -19.71 1.77 -2.95
C VAL A 15 -21.22 2.00 -3.15
N ASN A 16 -21.76 1.46 -4.22
CA ASN A 16 -23.19 1.66 -4.61
C ASN A 16 -23.59 3.15 -4.67
N GLY A 17 -22.67 4.03 -5.11
CA GLY A 17 -22.92 5.45 -5.23
C GLY A 17 -22.76 6.27 -3.93
N GLU A 18 -22.52 5.62 -2.80
CA GLU A 18 -22.31 6.28 -1.52
C GLU A 18 -20.81 6.33 -1.15
N THR A 19 -20.32 7.50 -0.75
CA THR A 19 -18.95 7.67 -0.27
C THR A 19 -18.78 6.98 1.08
N VAL A 20 -17.87 5.99 1.14
CA VAL A 20 -17.61 5.20 2.34
C VAL A 20 -16.29 5.53 3.01
N GLY A 21 -15.38 6.25 2.31
CA GLY A 21 -14.11 6.71 2.85
C GLY A 21 -13.54 7.85 2.01
N LYS A 22 -12.75 8.72 2.63
CA LYS A 22 -12.11 9.86 1.97
C LYS A 22 -10.87 10.32 2.72
N CYS A 23 -10.01 11.08 2.05
CA CYS A 23 -8.94 11.83 2.70
C CYS A 23 -8.74 13.18 2.00
N GLY A 24 -8.20 14.15 2.73
CA GLY A 24 -7.65 15.39 2.20
C GLY A 24 -6.22 15.21 1.69
N GLU A 25 -5.39 16.23 1.84
CA GLU A 25 -3.98 16.17 1.45
C GLU A 25 -3.25 15.05 2.20
N GLY A 26 -2.58 14.19 1.45
CA GLY A 26 -1.90 13.03 2.04
C GLY A 26 -1.63 11.92 1.04
N LEU A 27 -1.95 10.69 1.42
CA LEU A 27 -1.67 9.50 0.62
C LEU A 27 -2.93 8.68 0.36
N MET A 28 -3.13 8.27 -0.88
CA MET A 28 -4.02 7.17 -1.24
C MET A 28 -3.16 5.94 -1.49
N VAL A 29 -3.50 4.82 -0.85
CA VAL A 29 -2.74 3.57 -0.93
C VAL A 29 -3.63 2.45 -1.43
N LEU A 30 -3.20 1.79 -2.50
CA LEU A 30 -3.73 0.50 -2.92
C LEU A 30 -2.88 -0.61 -2.27
N PHE A 31 -3.52 -1.55 -1.57
CA PHE A 31 -2.86 -2.60 -0.80
C PHE A 31 -3.23 -3.99 -1.31
N GLY A 32 -2.23 -4.83 -1.58
CA GLY A 32 -2.41 -6.24 -1.97
C GLY A 32 -1.55 -7.17 -1.12
N ALA A 33 -2.17 -8.22 -0.55
CA ALA A 33 -1.48 -9.26 0.19
C ALA A 33 -1.24 -10.50 -0.69
N GLU A 34 -0.05 -11.06 -0.61
CA GLU A 34 0.36 -12.28 -1.31
C GLU A 34 0.41 -13.47 -0.33
N THR A 35 0.34 -14.69 -0.86
CA THR A 35 0.15 -15.94 -0.10
C THR A 35 1.14 -16.12 1.07
N ASN A 36 2.39 -15.65 0.91
CA ASN A 36 3.45 -15.83 1.91
C ASN A 36 3.66 -14.60 2.82
N ASP A 37 2.79 -13.61 2.75
CA ASP A 37 2.90 -12.41 3.57
C ASP A 37 2.52 -12.68 5.02
N THR A 38 3.19 -11.99 5.93
CA THR A 38 3.06 -12.16 7.37
C THR A 38 2.61 -10.86 8.06
N PRO A 39 2.16 -10.91 9.32
CA PRO A 39 1.88 -9.71 10.11
C PRO A 39 3.08 -8.76 10.21
N GLU A 40 4.30 -9.30 10.27
CA GLU A 40 5.55 -8.52 10.31
C GLU A 40 5.76 -7.73 9.01
N ASP A 41 5.39 -8.31 7.85
CA ASP A 41 5.42 -7.60 6.58
C ASP A 41 4.44 -6.42 6.56
N ALA A 42 3.24 -6.60 7.12
CA ALA A 42 2.24 -5.52 7.23
C ALA A 42 2.74 -4.37 8.13
N ALA A 43 3.34 -4.71 9.29
CA ALA A 43 3.92 -3.72 10.19
C ALA A 43 5.10 -2.97 9.55
N LEU A 44 5.98 -3.70 8.85
CA LEU A 44 7.12 -3.10 8.14
C LEU A 44 6.64 -2.19 7.01
N LEU A 45 5.66 -2.64 6.20
CA LEU A 45 5.09 -1.85 5.12
C LEU A 45 4.46 -0.55 5.67
N ALA A 46 3.70 -0.63 6.77
CA ALA A 46 3.10 0.54 7.41
C ALA A 46 4.16 1.55 7.89
N LYS A 47 5.21 1.06 8.55
CA LYS A 47 6.34 1.89 8.98
C LYS A 47 7.02 2.59 7.80
N LYS A 48 7.28 1.86 6.70
CA LYS A 48 7.89 2.41 5.49
C LYS A 48 6.98 3.42 4.81
N THR A 49 5.67 3.16 4.76
CA THR A 49 4.68 4.08 4.18
C THR A 49 4.59 5.38 5.00
N ALA A 50 4.48 5.29 6.32
CA ALA A 50 4.40 6.47 7.18
C ALA A 50 5.66 7.35 7.13
N ALA A 51 6.83 6.72 6.96
CA ALA A 51 8.12 7.41 6.89
C ALA A 51 8.50 7.87 5.47
N LEU A 52 7.69 7.59 4.45
CA LEU A 52 8.01 7.92 3.05
C LEU A 52 8.04 9.44 2.83
N ARG A 53 9.17 9.97 2.39
CA ARG A 53 9.45 11.41 2.30
C ARG A 53 9.19 11.93 0.89
N ILE A 54 7.93 12.10 0.52
CA ILE A 54 7.48 12.52 -0.81
C ILE A 54 6.67 13.83 -0.82
N PHE A 55 6.62 14.53 0.31
CA PHE A 55 6.05 15.88 0.39
C PHE A 55 7.17 16.91 0.40
N CYS A 56 6.94 18.05 -0.26
CA CYS A 56 7.95 19.10 -0.38
C CYS A 56 8.21 19.80 0.95
N ASP A 57 9.48 20.12 1.18
CA ASP A 57 9.91 21.04 2.22
C ASP A 57 9.82 22.50 1.73
N GLU A 58 10.27 23.43 2.53
CA GLU A 58 10.32 24.87 2.23
C GLU A 58 11.22 25.22 1.04
N ASN A 59 12.11 24.33 0.65
CA ASN A 59 13.00 24.46 -0.51
C ASN A 59 12.46 23.77 -1.77
N GLY A 60 11.23 23.24 -1.71
CA GLY A 60 10.58 22.52 -2.81
C GLY A 60 11.14 21.10 -3.05
N LYS A 61 11.93 20.55 -2.10
CA LYS A 61 12.47 19.18 -2.20
C LYS A 61 11.56 18.18 -1.49
N MET A 62 11.37 17.01 -2.10
CA MET A 62 10.66 15.89 -1.46
C MET A 62 11.44 15.37 -0.25
N ASN A 63 11.12 15.84 0.94
CA ASN A 63 11.88 15.66 2.17
C ASN A 63 11.00 15.42 3.41
N ARG A 64 9.70 15.67 3.32
CA ARG A 64 8.74 15.53 4.40
C ARG A 64 7.86 14.29 4.20
N SER A 65 7.53 13.62 5.29
CA SER A 65 6.60 12.50 5.32
C SER A 65 5.13 12.98 5.43
N VAL A 66 4.19 12.06 5.29
CA VAL A 66 2.77 12.33 5.55
C VAL A 66 2.52 12.76 7.01
N CYS A 67 3.29 12.23 7.96
CA CYS A 67 3.23 12.65 9.37
C CYS A 67 3.71 14.10 9.55
N ASP A 68 4.79 14.51 8.88
CA ASP A 68 5.36 15.85 8.99
C ASP A 68 4.41 16.93 8.51
N ILE A 69 3.52 16.62 7.58
CA ILE A 69 2.51 17.56 7.06
C ILE A 69 1.15 17.43 7.78
N ASN A 70 1.02 16.55 8.80
CA ASN A 70 -0.25 16.15 9.40
C ASN A 70 -1.28 15.69 8.37
N GLY A 71 -0.82 14.97 7.33
CA GLY A 71 -1.65 14.51 6.23
C GLY A 71 -2.55 13.34 6.62
N GLU A 72 -3.50 13.06 5.74
CA GLU A 72 -4.50 12.00 5.91
C GLU A 72 -4.21 10.84 4.96
N MET A 73 -4.80 9.68 5.22
CA MET A 73 -4.66 8.51 4.35
C MET A 73 -6.00 7.86 4.02
N LEU A 74 -6.12 7.44 2.76
CA LEU A 74 -7.17 6.53 2.30
C LEU A 74 -6.52 5.23 1.83
N VAL A 75 -6.86 4.12 2.46
CA VAL A 75 -6.30 2.80 2.13
C VAL A 75 -7.37 1.91 1.50
N ILE A 76 -7.08 1.41 0.31
CA ILE A 76 -7.99 0.58 -0.49
C ILE A 76 -7.38 -0.81 -0.67
N SER A 77 -8.13 -1.86 -0.35
CA SER A 77 -7.74 -3.23 -0.67
C SER A 77 -7.77 -3.47 -2.17
N GLN A 78 -6.69 -4.06 -2.73
CA GLN A 78 -6.49 -4.24 -4.17
C GLN A 78 -5.73 -5.53 -4.45
N PHE A 79 -6.41 -6.68 -4.45
CA PHE A 79 -5.76 -7.98 -4.68
C PHE A 79 -5.18 -8.12 -6.09
N THR A 80 -5.68 -7.35 -7.05
CA THR A 80 -5.18 -7.36 -8.44
C THR A 80 -3.74 -6.87 -8.57
N LEU A 81 -3.16 -6.25 -7.55
CA LEU A 81 -1.72 -5.97 -7.48
C LEU A 81 -0.87 -7.24 -7.47
N CYS A 82 -1.46 -8.39 -7.07
CA CYS A 82 -0.82 -9.70 -7.03
C CYS A 82 -0.99 -10.46 -8.35
N ALA A 83 -1.41 -9.80 -9.44
CA ALA A 83 -1.62 -10.41 -10.74
C ALA A 83 -0.31 -10.95 -11.34
N ASP A 84 -0.33 -12.19 -11.83
CA ASP A 84 0.69 -12.73 -12.71
C ASP A 84 0.22 -12.59 -14.17
N VAL A 85 1.00 -11.84 -14.95
CA VAL A 85 0.76 -11.56 -16.38
C VAL A 85 1.86 -12.13 -17.28
N LYS A 86 2.68 -13.05 -16.78
CA LYS A 86 3.81 -13.63 -17.52
C LYS A 86 3.38 -14.44 -18.73
N LYS A 87 2.20 -15.06 -18.68
CA LYS A 87 1.68 -15.93 -19.74
C LYS A 87 0.31 -15.47 -20.20
N GLY A 88 0.23 -15.08 -21.48
CA GLY A 88 -1.03 -14.64 -22.11
C GLY A 88 -1.55 -13.30 -21.59
N ASN A 89 -2.76 -12.93 -22.04
CA ASN A 89 -3.36 -11.61 -21.75
C ASN A 89 -4.37 -11.64 -20.59
N ARG A 90 -4.70 -12.85 -20.07
CA ARG A 90 -5.57 -12.99 -18.91
C ARG A 90 -4.73 -13.07 -17.65
N PRO A 91 -4.87 -12.10 -16.70
CA PRO A 91 -4.10 -12.15 -15.46
C PRO A 91 -4.52 -13.34 -14.60
N SER A 92 -3.55 -13.96 -13.94
CA SER A 92 -3.75 -14.98 -12.91
C SER A 92 -3.57 -14.36 -11.53
N PHE A 93 -4.40 -14.76 -10.58
CA PHE A 93 -4.37 -14.25 -9.20
C PHE A 93 -4.01 -15.34 -8.18
N THR A 94 -3.39 -16.43 -8.62
CA THR A 94 -3.00 -17.57 -7.75
C THR A 94 -1.99 -17.19 -6.67
N GLY A 95 -1.25 -16.09 -6.87
CA GLY A 95 -0.34 -15.54 -5.87
C GLY A 95 -1.01 -14.65 -4.82
N ALA A 96 -2.28 -14.26 -5.01
CA ALA A 96 -3.01 -13.47 -4.04
C ALA A 96 -3.38 -14.31 -2.81
N MET A 97 -3.31 -13.69 -1.63
CA MET A 97 -3.71 -14.34 -0.38
C MET A 97 -5.22 -14.60 -0.36
N GLU A 98 -5.63 -15.67 0.34
CA GLU A 98 -7.04 -15.98 0.59
C GLU A 98 -7.75 -14.75 1.23
N PRO A 99 -8.99 -14.41 0.81
CA PRO A 99 -9.63 -13.15 1.19
C PRO A 99 -9.74 -12.90 2.69
N THR A 100 -10.05 -13.91 3.50
CA THR A 100 -10.19 -13.73 4.96
C THR A 100 -8.85 -13.39 5.61
N ALA A 101 -7.79 -14.07 5.22
CA ALA A 101 -6.43 -13.81 5.69
C ALA A 101 -5.91 -12.45 5.17
N ALA A 102 -6.17 -12.14 3.90
CA ALA A 102 -5.80 -10.86 3.30
C ALA A 102 -6.46 -9.69 4.02
N ASN A 103 -7.76 -9.81 4.38
CA ASN A 103 -8.46 -8.78 5.12
C ASN A 103 -7.86 -8.54 6.52
N LYS A 104 -7.42 -9.60 7.21
CA LYS A 104 -6.72 -9.46 8.50
C LYS A 104 -5.43 -8.66 8.37
N LEU A 105 -4.62 -8.94 7.35
CA LEU A 105 -3.38 -8.19 7.10
C LEU A 105 -3.66 -6.74 6.66
N TYR A 106 -4.70 -6.52 5.87
CA TYR A 106 -5.15 -5.19 5.47
C TYR A 106 -5.56 -4.35 6.68
N MET A 107 -6.37 -4.91 7.59
CA MET A 107 -6.78 -4.21 8.82
C MET A 107 -5.58 -3.96 9.74
N LEU A 108 -4.67 -4.93 9.86
CA LEU A 108 -3.43 -4.75 10.62
C LEU A 108 -2.55 -3.63 10.04
N TYR A 109 -2.41 -3.58 8.71
CA TYR A 109 -1.68 -2.50 8.05
C TYR A 109 -2.27 -1.12 8.40
N CYS A 110 -3.60 -0.98 8.33
CA CYS A 110 -4.28 0.27 8.71
C CYS A 110 -4.07 0.62 10.19
N GLU A 111 -4.09 -0.37 11.09
CA GLU A 111 -3.82 -0.17 12.51
C GLU A 111 -2.37 0.27 12.75
N GLU A 112 -1.41 -0.38 12.11
CA GLU A 112 0.00 -0.03 12.19
C GLU A 112 0.30 1.37 11.62
N LEU A 113 -0.40 1.82 10.58
CA LEU A 113 -0.30 3.21 10.11
C LEU A 113 -0.69 4.21 11.21
N ARG A 114 -1.78 3.95 11.94
CA ARG A 114 -2.20 4.80 13.07
C ARG A 114 -1.17 4.79 14.19
N LYS A 115 -0.61 3.63 14.54
CA LYS A 115 0.48 3.49 15.52
C LYS A 115 1.75 4.25 15.11
N ASN A 116 2.02 4.37 13.81
CA ASN A 116 3.12 5.14 13.25
C ASN A 116 2.82 6.65 13.13
N GLY A 117 1.74 7.14 13.72
CA GLY A 117 1.45 8.56 13.88
C GLY A 117 0.48 9.17 12.87
N ILE A 118 -0.12 8.38 11.98
CA ILE A 118 -1.15 8.87 11.06
C ILE A 118 -2.48 9.03 11.83
N LYS A 119 -2.94 10.26 11.97
CA LYS A 119 -4.14 10.58 12.76
C LYS A 119 -5.44 10.18 12.08
N SER A 120 -5.50 10.26 10.75
CA SER A 120 -6.66 9.92 9.95
C SER A 120 -6.29 8.86 8.90
N VAL A 121 -6.77 7.64 9.11
CA VAL A 121 -6.67 6.53 8.17
C VAL A 121 -8.08 6.01 7.91
N GLU A 122 -8.63 6.39 6.76
CA GLU A 122 -9.93 5.89 6.28
C GLU A 122 -9.72 4.74 5.28
N THR A 123 -10.76 3.96 5.08
CA THR A 123 -10.72 2.74 4.25
C THR A 123 -11.91 2.67 3.32
N GLY A 124 -11.80 1.84 2.27
CA GLY A 124 -12.95 1.32 1.55
C GLY A 124 -13.60 0.14 2.28
N ILE A 125 -14.39 -0.62 1.55
CA ILE A 125 -15.04 -1.85 2.02
C ILE A 125 -14.36 -3.02 1.35
N PHE A 126 -13.72 -3.89 2.16
CA PHE A 126 -13.01 -5.06 1.65
C PHE A 126 -13.95 -5.98 0.84
N GLY A 127 -13.52 -6.34 -0.38
CA GLY A 127 -14.27 -7.23 -1.27
C GLY A 127 -15.45 -6.59 -2.00
N ALA A 128 -15.76 -5.31 -1.77
CA ALA A 128 -16.81 -4.59 -2.49
C ALA A 128 -16.32 -4.12 -3.87
N ASP A 129 -17.26 -3.85 -4.76
CA ASP A 129 -17.01 -3.08 -5.98
C ASP A 129 -16.91 -1.60 -5.61
N MET A 130 -15.75 -1.00 -5.80
CA MET A 130 -15.40 0.33 -5.32
C MET A 130 -15.08 1.27 -6.49
N GLN A 131 -15.62 2.50 -6.42
CA GLN A 131 -15.25 3.60 -7.30
C GLN A 131 -14.30 4.53 -6.56
N VAL A 132 -13.04 4.56 -6.96
CA VAL A 132 -12.00 5.38 -6.32
C VAL A 132 -11.74 6.62 -7.16
N SER A 133 -11.88 7.80 -6.54
CA SER A 133 -11.60 9.09 -7.15
C SER A 133 -10.45 9.77 -6.41
N LEU A 134 -9.52 10.38 -7.13
CA LEU A 134 -8.38 11.08 -6.51
C LEU A 134 -7.82 12.18 -7.42
N ILE A 135 -7.13 13.13 -6.80
CA ILE A 135 -6.24 14.07 -7.50
C ILE A 135 -4.81 13.71 -7.10
N ASN A 136 -4.08 13.05 -8.02
CA ASN A 136 -2.68 12.73 -7.82
C ASN A 136 -1.85 14.02 -7.97
N ASP A 137 -1.20 14.43 -6.87
CA ASP A 137 -0.46 15.67 -6.80
C ASP A 137 1.00 15.48 -7.25
N GLY A 138 1.29 16.00 -8.43
CA GLY A 138 2.64 15.98 -8.95
C GLY A 138 2.77 15.57 -10.43
N PRO A 139 2.34 14.41 -10.93
CA PRO A 139 1.93 13.20 -10.20
C PRO A 139 3.10 12.55 -9.44
N VAL A 140 2.81 11.95 -8.30
CA VAL A 140 3.78 11.16 -7.53
C VAL A 140 3.16 9.82 -7.16
N THR A 141 3.76 8.73 -7.65
CA THR A 141 3.32 7.35 -7.44
C THR A 141 4.54 6.49 -7.11
N ILE A 142 4.52 5.82 -5.97
CA ILE A 142 5.60 4.97 -5.49
C ILE A 142 5.08 3.54 -5.32
N LEU A 143 5.85 2.57 -5.79
CA LEU A 143 5.55 1.15 -5.64
C LEU A 143 6.38 0.57 -4.49
N PHE A 144 5.73 -0.12 -3.58
CA PHE A 144 6.37 -0.93 -2.55
C PHE A 144 6.08 -2.41 -2.77
N ASP A 145 7.12 -3.21 -2.57
CA ASP A 145 7.05 -4.67 -2.51
C ASP A 145 7.87 -5.11 -1.29
N THR A 146 7.23 -5.80 -0.34
CA THR A 146 7.91 -6.22 0.91
C THR A 146 9.04 -7.20 0.65
N ASP A 147 9.05 -7.89 -0.48
CA ASP A 147 10.12 -8.83 -0.84
C ASP A 147 11.50 -8.15 -0.91
N ILE A 148 11.55 -6.86 -1.25
CA ILE A 148 12.83 -6.10 -1.28
C ILE A 148 13.44 -5.92 0.11
N TRP A 149 12.65 -6.04 1.17
CA TRP A 149 13.10 -5.86 2.56
C TRP A 149 13.23 -7.18 3.32
N ARG A 150 12.72 -8.30 2.76
CA ARG A 150 12.94 -9.62 3.35
C ARG A 150 14.42 -9.94 3.23
N LYS A 151 15.08 -10.21 4.36
CA LYS A 151 16.45 -10.72 4.33
C LYS A 151 16.42 -12.03 3.56
N ASN A 152 17.23 -12.13 2.49
CA ASN A 152 17.42 -13.38 1.75
C ASN A 152 17.91 -14.47 2.73
N GLY A 153 16.99 -15.25 3.26
CA GLY A 153 17.31 -16.53 3.85
C GLY A 153 17.75 -17.45 2.72
N ASN A 154 19.06 -17.82 2.73
CA ASN A 154 19.69 -18.76 1.80
C ASN A 154 19.93 -18.26 0.36
N GLN A 155 20.96 -17.45 0.18
CA GLN A 155 21.89 -17.78 -0.88
C GLN A 155 22.71 -18.99 -0.41
N SER A 156 22.24 -20.19 -0.72
CA SER A 156 23.05 -21.39 -0.67
C SER A 156 24.27 -21.16 -1.58
N ASN A 157 25.41 -21.12 -0.93
CA ASN A 157 26.77 -21.08 -1.48
C ASN A 157 26.95 -22.24 -2.46
N THR A 158 26.65 -22.05 -3.73
CA THR A 158 27.12 -22.96 -4.76
C THR A 158 28.54 -22.54 -5.09
N LEU A 159 29.47 -23.06 -4.30
CA LEU A 159 30.88 -23.11 -4.65
C LEU A 159 30.99 -23.78 -6.02
N ARG A 160 31.36 -22.99 -7.03
CA ARG A 160 31.95 -23.53 -8.25
C ARG A 160 33.29 -24.11 -7.85
N THR A 161 33.39 -25.43 -7.86
CA THR A 161 34.67 -26.13 -7.97
C THR A 161 34.95 -26.28 -9.44
N ASP A 162 35.99 -25.63 -9.88
CA ASP A 162 36.67 -25.94 -11.15
C ASP A 162 37.34 -27.29 -11.10
#